data_1618024514ba1c8cd5377ab4deb22df7
#
_entry.id   1618024514ba1c8cd5377ab4deb22df7
#
_cell.length_a   1.000
_cell.length_b   1.000
_cell.length_c   1.000
_cell.angle_alpha   90.00
_cell.angle_beta   90.00
_cell.angle_gamma   90.00
#
_symmetry.space_group_name_H-M   'P 1'
#
loop_
_entity.id
_entity.type
_entity.pdbx_description
1 polymer ?
#
loop_
_entity_poly.entity_id
_entity_poly.type
_entity_poly.pdbx_seq_one_letter_code
_entity_poly.pdbx_strand_id
1 'polypeptide(L)'
;MRVAGFVVALVVCVHGAIWGLSREQVAAPDVNGPLASVSFAPFHGSRHPQSGNRPTAAQIRSDLKTIAPQTRTVRTYSSTGGGELVPAIANEFGLRVTAGAWIDKDENRNEREMRAAVDLARKNRNVNGIVVGNETIFRNEKSVDELIKLIQKVKREVQVPVTTGEIWHVWIENPQLASAVDFIAAHILPYWEGIPEKAVVD
;
A
#
# COMPACT_ATOMS: atom_id res chain seq x y z
N MET A 1 48.17 -8.04 -28.11
CA MET A 1 47.24 -6.91 -27.84
C MET A 1 46.13 -6.75 -28.89
N ARG A 2 46.38 -6.80 -30.20
CA ARG A 2 45.36 -6.60 -31.25
C ARG A 2 44.24 -7.67 -31.24
N VAL A 3 44.58 -8.96 -31.03
CA VAL A 3 43.60 -10.06 -30.97
C VAL A 3 42.67 -9.92 -29.77
N ALA A 4 43.20 -9.59 -28.60
CA ALA A 4 42.40 -9.40 -27.40
C ALA A 4 41.38 -8.23 -27.56
N GLY A 5 41.80 -7.13 -28.18
CA GLY A 5 40.90 -6.00 -28.46
C GLY A 5 39.77 -6.37 -29.43
N PHE A 6 40.08 -7.19 -30.45
CA PHE A 6 39.05 -7.67 -31.39
C PHE A 6 38.04 -8.61 -30.72
N VAL A 7 38.51 -9.53 -29.87
CA VAL A 7 37.64 -10.44 -29.13
C VAL A 7 36.69 -9.68 -28.18
N VAL A 8 37.22 -8.70 -27.44
CA VAL A 8 36.39 -7.84 -26.55
C VAL A 8 35.33 -7.09 -27.35
N ALA A 9 35.73 -6.45 -28.48
CA ALA A 9 34.77 -5.73 -29.31
C ALA A 9 33.69 -6.63 -29.85
N LEU A 10 34.03 -7.85 -30.31
CA LEU A 10 33.06 -8.83 -30.79
C LEU A 10 32.04 -9.25 -29.69
N VAL A 11 32.55 -9.53 -28.48
CA VAL A 11 31.71 -9.90 -27.31
C VAL A 11 30.77 -8.77 -26.98
N VAL A 12 31.23 -7.51 -26.93
CA VAL A 12 30.38 -6.36 -26.64
C VAL A 12 29.31 -6.16 -27.71
N CYS A 13 29.68 -6.29 -29.00
CA CYS A 13 28.71 -6.18 -30.10
C CYS A 13 27.66 -7.28 -30.08
N VAL A 14 28.06 -8.53 -29.86
CA VAL A 14 27.12 -9.67 -29.76
C VAL A 14 26.19 -9.51 -28.58
N HIS A 15 26.68 -9.18 -27.39
CA HIS A 15 25.84 -8.97 -26.23
C HIS A 15 24.92 -7.76 -26.38
N GLY A 16 25.43 -6.66 -26.97
CA GLY A 16 24.63 -5.48 -27.29
C GLY A 16 23.51 -5.79 -28.28
N ALA A 17 23.81 -6.59 -29.29
CA ALA A 17 22.82 -7.02 -30.27
C ALA A 17 21.76 -7.96 -29.64
N ILE A 18 22.17 -8.96 -28.86
CA ILE A 18 21.25 -9.85 -28.13
C ILE A 18 20.37 -9.02 -27.22
N TRP A 19 20.94 -8.12 -26.42
CA TRP A 19 20.20 -7.26 -25.52
C TRP A 19 19.22 -6.33 -26.24
N GLY A 20 19.64 -5.74 -27.36
CA GLY A 20 18.75 -4.88 -28.18
C GLY A 20 17.61 -5.64 -28.85
N LEU A 21 17.89 -6.86 -29.37
CA LEU A 21 16.90 -7.69 -30.06
C LEU A 21 15.96 -8.44 -29.09
N SER A 22 16.42 -8.72 -27.86
CA SER A 22 15.59 -9.36 -26.85
C SER A 22 14.69 -8.40 -26.06
N ARG A 23 14.86 -7.09 -26.24
CA ARG A 23 13.98 -6.07 -25.67
C ARG A 23 12.66 -6.02 -26.45
N GLU A 24 11.66 -6.76 -26.00
CA GLU A 24 10.28 -6.43 -26.34
C GLU A 24 9.89 -5.18 -25.54
N GLN A 25 9.67 -4.07 -26.22
CA GLN A 25 9.01 -2.91 -25.62
C GLN A 25 7.51 -3.20 -25.62
N VAL A 26 7.05 -3.84 -24.54
CA VAL A 26 5.62 -3.91 -24.26
C VAL A 26 5.24 -2.60 -23.58
N ALA A 27 4.57 -1.72 -24.30
CA ALA A 27 3.96 -0.55 -23.70
C ALA A 27 2.75 -1.02 -22.88
N ALA A 28 2.80 -0.80 -21.58
CA ALA A 28 1.61 -1.00 -20.75
C ALA A 28 0.47 -0.10 -21.28
N PRO A 29 -0.77 -0.60 -21.32
CA PRO A 29 -1.89 0.23 -21.75
C PRO A 29 -2.08 1.42 -20.81
N ASP A 30 -2.36 2.58 -21.36
CA ASP A 30 -2.66 3.78 -20.60
C ASP A 30 -3.92 3.58 -19.73
N VAL A 31 -3.85 4.01 -18.49
CA VAL A 31 -5.01 4.03 -17.60
C VAL A 31 -5.89 5.22 -18.00
N ASN A 32 -7.11 4.94 -18.46
CA ASN A 32 -8.09 5.97 -18.80
C ASN A 32 -8.83 6.45 -17.54
N GLY A 33 -8.60 7.70 -17.16
CA GLY A 33 -9.26 8.35 -16.02
C GLY A 33 -8.55 8.12 -14.67
N PRO A 34 -9.13 8.64 -13.57
CA PRO A 34 -8.50 8.56 -12.26
C PRO A 34 -8.54 7.14 -11.70
N LEU A 35 -7.45 6.75 -11.04
CA LEU A 35 -7.31 5.48 -10.34
C LEU A 35 -8.40 5.32 -9.27
N ALA A 36 -8.80 4.10 -9.00
CA ALA A 36 -9.77 3.81 -7.95
C ALA A 36 -9.22 4.21 -6.56
N SER A 37 -7.96 3.93 -6.29
CA SER A 37 -7.27 4.28 -5.06
C SER A 37 -5.75 4.33 -5.26
N VAL A 38 -5.06 5.14 -4.46
CA VAL A 38 -3.60 5.14 -4.33
C VAL A 38 -3.20 5.07 -2.86
N SER A 39 -2.08 4.42 -2.59
CA SER A 39 -1.47 4.43 -1.25
C SER A 39 -0.85 5.78 -0.98
N PHE A 40 -1.08 6.32 0.21
CA PHE A 40 -0.66 7.66 0.60
C PHE A 40 0.02 7.65 1.96
N ALA A 41 1.26 8.14 1.99
CA ALA A 41 2.02 8.36 3.21
C ALA A 41 2.64 9.78 3.15
N PRO A 42 2.22 10.71 4.01
CA PRO A 42 2.57 12.13 3.91
C PRO A 42 3.96 12.45 4.48
N PHE A 43 4.98 11.68 4.09
CA PHE A 43 6.35 11.83 4.58
C PHE A 43 7.28 12.22 3.46
N HIS A 44 8.09 13.27 3.65
CA HIS A 44 9.01 13.84 2.67
C HIS A 44 10.44 13.96 3.21
N GLY A 45 11.43 13.77 2.34
CA GLY A 45 12.85 13.92 2.64
C GLY A 45 13.31 12.97 3.74
N SER A 46 13.87 13.49 4.83
CA SER A 46 14.32 12.70 5.99
C SER A 46 13.19 12.31 6.96
N ARG A 47 11.95 12.69 6.65
CA ARG A 47 10.80 12.36 7.50
C ARG A 47 10.29 10.98 7.17
N HIS A 48 10.11 10.15 8.20
CA HIS A 48 9.46 8.85 8.11
C HIS A 48 8.69 8.58 9.41
N PRO A 49 7.78 7.61 9.45
CA PRO A 49 6.91 7.38 10.62
C PRO A 49 7.65 7.25 11.95
N GLN A 50 8.90 6.75 11.93
CA GLN A 50 9.73 6.52 13.11
C GLN A 50 10.63 7.72 13.49
N SER A 51 10.70 8.77 12.65
CA SER A 51 11.59 9.93 12.89
C SER A 51 11.07 10.90 13.94
N GLY A 52 9.85 10.71 14.45
CA GLY A 52 9.19 11.65 15.37
C GLY A 52 8.69 12.94 14.71
N ASN A 53 9.10 13.22 13.48
CA ASN A 53 8.70 14.41 12.71
C ASN A 53 7.36 14.18 12.03
N ARG A 54 6.29 14.72 12.59
CA ARG A 54 4.94 14.58 12.02
C ARG A 54 4.77 15.48 10.80
N PRO A 55 4.02 15.03 9.77
CA PRO A 55 3.62 15.89 8.66
C PRO A 55 2.66 16.98 9.16
N THR A 56 2.77 18.18 8.59
CA THR A 56 1.85 19.29 8.89
C THR A 56 0.60 19.21 8.02
N ALA A 57 -0.50 19.79 8.48
CA ALA A 57 -1.73 19.90 7.68
C ALA A 57 -1.49 20.60 6.33
N ALA A 58 -0.59 21.58 6.28
CA ALA A 58 -0.24 22.28 5.04
C ALA A 58 0.46 21.38 4.03
N GLN A 59 1.36 20.51 4.49
CA GLN A 59 2.03 19.51 3.64
C GLN A 59 1.04 18.48 3.10
N ILE A 60 0.24 17.89 3.99
CA ILE A 60 -0.81 16.93 3.58
C ILE A 60 -1.74 17.54 2.55
N ARG A 61 -2.16 18.81 2.75
CA ARG A 61 -3.03 19.52 1.80
C ARG A 61 -2.35 19.73 0.45
N SER A 62 -1.09 20.09 0.43
CA SER A 62 -0.30 20.24 -0.81
C SER A 62 -0.21 18.93 -1.58
N ASP A 63 0.08 17.83 -0.88
CA ASP A 63 0.20 16.49 -1.48
C ASP A 63 -1.14 16.02 -2.05
N LEU A 64 -2.21 16.09 -1.23
CA LEU A 64 -3.55 15.69 -1.64
C LEU A 64 -4.07 16.51 -2.81
N LYS A 65 -3.77 17.81 -2.86
CA LYS A 65 -4.09 18.66 -4.01
C LYS A 65 -3.42 18.16 -5.30
N THR A 66 -2.19 17.69 -5.20
CA THR A 66 -1.42 17.17 -6.36
C THR A 66 -1.99 15.87 -6.88
N ILE A 67 -2.39 14.95 -5.98
CA ILE A 67 -2.85 13.62 -6.38
C ILE A 67 -4.37 13.53 -6.64
N ALA A 68 -5.16 14.47 -6.15
CA ALA A 68 -6.62 14.45 -6.28
C ALA A 68 -7.14 14.32 -7.73
N PRO A 69 -6.52 14.93 -8.76
CA PRO A 69 -6.94 14.70 -10.14
C PRO A 69 -6.69 13.27 -10.64
N GLN A 70 -5.81 12.51 -10.00
CA GLN A 70 -5.33 11.19 -10.44
C GLN A 70 -6.03 10.03 -9.75
N THR A 71 -6.80 10.26 -8.68
CA THR A 71 -7.42 9.18 -7.90
C THR A 71 -8.74 9.60 -7.27
N ARG A 72 -9.55 8.60 -6.91
CA ARG A 72 -10.83 8.81 -6.19
C ARG A 72 -10.71 8.56 -4.70
N THR A 73 -9.70 7.79 -4.29
CA THR A 73 -9.50 7.38 -2.90
C THR A 73 -8.02 7.37 -2.56
N VAL A 74 -7.68 7.70 -1.33
CA VAL A 74 -6.35 7.46 -0.77
C VAL A 74 -6.42 6.43 0.33
N ARG A 75 -5.45 5.49 0.37
CA ARG A 75 -5.27 4.54 1.45
C ARG A 75 -4.12 4.99 2.33
N THR A 76 -4.35 5.17 3.63
CA THR A 76 -3.29 5.41 4.61
C THR A 76 -2.79 4.10 5.24
N TYR A 77 -1.61 4.12 5.86
CA TYR A 77 -1.05 2.96 6.58
C TYR A 77 -1.23 3.07 8.09
N SER A 78 -1.45 4.28 8.60
CA SER A 78 -1.60 4.58 10.02
C SER A 78 -2.65 5.66 10.21
N SER A 79 -3.35 5.60 11.32
CA SER A 79 -4.34 6.60 11.77
C SER A 79 -3.80 7.51 12.88
N THR A 80 -2.50 7.40 13.18
CA THR A 80 -1.79 8.27 14.14
C THR A 80 -0.61 8.96 13.47
N GLY A 81 0.15 9.79 14.21
CA GLY A 81 1.40 10.37 13.72
C GLY A 81 1.27 11.32 12.54
N GLY A 82 0.10 11.90 12.31
CA GLY A 82 -0.24 12.75 11.15
C GLY A 82 -1.30 12.13 10.24
N GLY A 83 -1.46 10.80 10.27
CA GLY A 83 -2.51 10.09 9.54
C GLY A 83 -3.93 10.54 9.93
N GLU A 84 -4.09 10.97 11.18
CA GLU A 84 -5.35 11.48 11.72
C GLU A 84 -5.85 12.76 11.02
N LEU A 85 -4.97 13.50 10.35
CA LEU A 85 -5.33 14.73 9.62
C LEU A 85 -5.84 14.43 8.20
N VAL A 86 -5.51 13.27 7.65
CA VAL A 86 -5.76 12.96 6.24
C VAL A 86 -7.24 12.98 5.87
N PRO A 87 -8.18 12.35 6.61
CA PRO A 87 -9.57 12.32 6.18
C PRO A 87 -10.22 13.71 6.05
N ALA A 88 -10.01 14.58 7.02
CA ALA A 88 -10.57 15.94 6.99
C ALA A 88 -10.03 16.75 5.79
N ILE A 89 -8.72 16.67 5.53
CA ILE A 89 -8.08 17.39 4.42
C ILE A 89 -8.46 16.76 3.07
N ALA A 90 -8.51 15.42 2.97
CA ALA A 90 -8.93 14.71 1.76
C ALA A 90 -10.35 15.10 1.32
N ASN A 91 -11.24 15.37 2.29
CA ASN A 91 -12.60 15.82 2.02
C ASN A 91 -12.65 17.20 1.31
N GLU A 92 -11.66 18.06 1.53
CA GLU A 92 -11.54 19.36 0.83
C GLU A 92 -11.40 19.19 -0.70
N PHE A 93 -10.90 18.03 -1.14
CA PHE A 93 -10.66 17.67 -2.55
C PHE A 93 -11.64 16.62 -3.07
N GLY A 94 -12.68 16.28 -2.32
CA GLY A 94 -13.65 15.25 -2.71
C GLY A 94 -13.11 13.81 -2.69
N LEU A 95 -11.95 13.58 -2.06
CA LEU A 95 -11.34 12.27 -1.95
C LEU A 95 -11.95 11.45 -0.82
N ARG A 96 -12.16 10.15 -1.07
CA ARG A 96 -12.44 9.17 -0.02
C ARG A 96 -11.13 8.69 0.61
N VAL A 97 -11.25 8.11 1.79
CA VAL A 97 -10.10 7.60 2.53
C VAL A 97 -10.37 6.18 3.01
N THR A 98 -9.48 5.25 2.69
CA THR A 98 -9.40 3.96 3.37
C THR A 98 -8.35 4.09 4.47
N ALA A 99 -8.79 4.15 5.73
CA ALA A 99 -7.93 4.43 6.86
C ALA A 99 -7.15 3.18 7.29
N GLY A 100 -5.84 3.30 7.46
CA GLY A 100 -5.00 2.22 7.98
C GLY A 100 -4.85 2.27 9.49
N ALA A 101 -4.88 1.13 10.16
CA ALA A 101 -4.41 0.95 11.53
C ALA A 101 -3.13 0.11 11.49
N TRP A 102 -2.00 0.69 11.81
CA TRP A 102 -0.73 -0.05 11.82
C TRP A 102 -0.71 -1.07 12.97
N ILE A 103 -0.41 -2.32 12.64
CA ILE A 103 -0.34 -3.43 13.60
C ILE A 103 1.07 -4.01 13.61
N ASP A 104 1.65 -4.13 14.79
CA ASP A 104 2.93 -4.76 15.05
C ASP A 104 2.94 -5.49 16.42
N LYS A 105 4.11 -5.77 16.98
CA LYS A 105 4.27 -6.45 18.29
C LYS A 105 3.90 -5.58 19.49
N ASP A 106 3.85 -4.26 19.33
CA ASP A 106 3.51 -3.33 20.42
C ASP A 106 1.98 -3.20 20.57
N GLU A 107 1.43 -3.92 21.55
CA GLU A 107 -0.01 -3.93 21.82
C GLU A 107 -0.58 -2.55 22.17
N ASN A 108 0.19 -1.71 22.85
CA ASN A 108 -0.25 -0.36 23.17
C ASN A 108 -0.35 0.52 21.92
N ARG A 109 0.56 0.33 20.96
CA ARG A 109 0.49 0.98 19.67
C ARG A 109 -0.72 0.48 18.87
N ASN A 110 -0.90 -0.83 18.79
CA ASN A 110 -2.03 -1.46 18.09
C ASN A 110 -3.36 -0.91 18.61
N GLU A 111 -3.52 -0.82 19.92
CA GLU A 111 -4.73 -0.28 20.52
C GLU A 111 -4.96 1.19 20.18
N ARG A 112 -3.93 2.01 20.19
CA ARG A 112 -4.03 3.43 19.79
C ARG A 112 -4.38 3.58 18.31
N GLU A 113 -3.77 2.79 17.44
CA GLU A 113 -4.01 2.80 16.00
C GLU A 113 -5.45 2.38 15.65
N MET A 114 -5.92 1.27 16.22
CA MET A 114 -7.29 0.80 16.01
C MET A 114 -8.31 1.82 16.51
N ARG A 115 -8.12 2.36 17.71
CA ARG A 115 -9.00 3.38 18.27
C ARG A 115 -9.03 4.63 17.40
N ALA A 116 -7.88 5.10 16.94
CA ALA A 116 -7.80 6.24 16.04
C ALA A 116 -8.52 5.97 14.71
N ALA A 117 -8.32 4.79 14.09
CA ALA A 117 -9.01 4.42 12.84
C ALA A 117 -10.53 4.37 13.01
N VAL A 118 -11.03 3.80 14.11
CA VAL A 118 -12.46 3.77 14.47
C VAL A 118 -13.00 5.18 14.62
N ASP A 119 -12.29 6.04 15.35
CA ASP A 119 -12.67 7.44 15.56
C ASP A 119 -12.74 8.22 14.23
N LEU A 120 -11.78 7.98 13.33
CA LEU A 120 -11.77 8.60 12.01
C LEU A 120 -12.98 8.17 11.19
N ALA A 121 -13.30 6.88 11.17
CA ALA A 121 -14.45 6.35 10.45
C ALA A 121 -15.79 6.90 10.99
N ARG A 122 -15.90 7.12 12.30
CA ARG A 122 -17.10 7.68 12.93
C ARG A 122 -17.26 9.19 12.67
N LYS A 123 -16.15 9.93 12.61
CA LYS A 123 -16.15 11.41 12.50
C LYS A 123 -16.16 11.92 11.06
N ASN A 124 -15.67 11.13 10.10
CA ASN A 124 -15.45 11.57 8.72
C ASN A 124 -16.23 10.68 7.74
N ARG A 125 -17.27 11.24 7.12
CA ARG A 125 -18.13 10.53 6.16
C ARG A 125 -17.41 10.06 4.88
N ASN A 126 -16.27 10.66 4.56
CA ASN A 126 -15.44 10.26 3.42
C ASN A 126 -14.50 9.08 3.76
N VAL A 127 -14.43 8.61 5.00
CA VAL A 127 -13.78 7.33 5.32
C VAL A 127 -14.70 6.21 4.87
N ASN A 128 -14.23 5.41 3.90
CA ASN A 128 -15.01 4.37 3.23
C ASN A 128 -14.57 2.93 3.56
N GLY A 129 -13.58 2.78 4.42
CA GLY A 129 -13.10 1.47 4.88
C GLY A 129 -11.93 1.60 5.84
N ILE A 130 -11.64 0.51 6.54
CA ILE A 130 -10.48 0.40 7.44
C ILE A 130 -9.63 -0.81 7.05
N VAL A 131 -8.31 -0.63 7.02
CA VAL A 131 -7.32 -1.70 6.85
C VAL A 131 -6.60 -1.90 8.18
N VAL A 132 -6.87 -3.01 8.86
CA VAL A 132 -6.25 -3.39 10.15
C VAL A 132 -5.01 -4.22 9.87
N GLY A 133 -3.85 -3.60 9.97
CA GLY A 133 -2.57 -4.23 9.64
C GLY A 133 -2.19 -4.12 8.17
N ASN A 134 -0.88 -4.09 7.93
CA ASN A 134 -0.27 -4.15 6.61
C ASN A 134 0.85 -5.17 6.63
N GLU A 135 0.67 -6.27 5.91
CA GLU A 135 1.63 -7.39 5.85
C GLU A 135 2.00 -7.91 7.25
N THR A 136 1.03 -7.89 8.15
CA THR A 136 1.23 -8.20 9.57
C THR A 136 1.61 -9.66 9.78
N ILE A 137 1.00 -10.57 9.02
CA ILE A 137 1.34 -12.00 9.03
C ILE A 137 2.69 -12.20 8.32
N PHE A 138 2.86 -11.61 7.14
CA PHE A 138 4.10 -11.71 6.37
C PHE A 138 5.32 -11.22 7.17
N ARG A 139 5.18 -10.14 7.92
CA ARG A 139 6.23 -9.58 8.78
C ARG A 139 6.42 -10.34 10.10
N ASN A 140 5.67 -11.41 10.36
CA ASN A 140 5.69 -12.17 11.62
C ASN A 140 5.44 -11.28 12.86
N GLU A 141 4.54 -10.33 12.75
CA GLU A 141 4.16 -9.43 13.85
C GLU A 141 3.03 -10.01 14.70
N LYS A 142 2.11 -10.72 14.07
CA LYS A 142 0.97 -11.43 14.70
C LYS A 142 0.74 -12.76 14.01
N SER A 143 0.16 -13.69 14.75
CA SER A 143 -0.45 -14.89 14.14
C SER A 143 -1.76 -14.52 13.43
N VAL A 144 -2.23 -15.43 12.57
CA VAL A 144 -3.50 -15.27 11.85
C VAL A 144 -4.67 -15.08 12.82
N ASP A 145 -4.74 -15.91 13.89
CA ASP A 145 -5.80 -15.85 14.89
C ASP A 145 -5.79 -14.54 15.69
N GLU A 146 -4.62 -14.02 16.01
CA GLU A 146 -4.49 -12.72 16.67
C GLU A 146 -4.98 -11.61 15.77
N LEU A 147 -4.56 -11.58 14.50
CA LEU A 147 -5.00 -10.58 13.54
C LEU A 147 -6.52 -10.63 13.31
N ILE A 148 -7.10 -11.82 13.18
CA ILE A 148 -8.56 -12.00 13.07
C ILE A 148 -9.28 -11.39 14.28
N LYS A 149 -8.79 -11.59 15.49
CA LYS A 149 -9.37 -10.98 16.71
C LYS A 149 -9.36 -9.45 16.65
N LEU A 150 -8.25 -8.86 16.18
CA LEU A 150 -8.13 -7.40 16.02
C LEU A 150 -9.09 -6.87 14.95
N ILE A 151 -9.19 -7.53 13.80
CA ILE A 151 -10.16 -7.21 12.73
C ILE A 151 -11.59 -7.25 13.28
N GLN A 152 -11.96 -8.33 13.95
CA GLN A 152 -13.30 -8.50 14.53
C GLN A 152 -13.59 -7.45 15.59
N LYS A 153 -12.59 -7.02 16.38
CA LYS A 153 -12.74 -5.94 17.35
C LYS A 153 -13.11 -4.63 16.65
N VAL A 154 -12.39 -4.24 15.59
CA VAL A 154 -12.69 -3.04 14.82
C VAL A 154 -14.04 -3.14 14.11
N LYS A 155 -14.38 -4.30 13.49
CA LYS A 155 -15.68 -4.52 12.81
C LYS A 155 -16.89 -4.29 13.72
N ARG A 156 -16.81 -4.62 15.01
CA ARG A 156 -17.91 -4.38 15.95
C ARG A 156 -18.13 -2.90 16.25
N GLU A 157 -17.17 -2.05 15.94
CA GLU A 157 -17.22 -0.64 16.33
C GLU A 157 -17.52 0.33 15.18
N VAL A 158 -17.54 -0.15 13.93
CA VAL A 158 -17.75 0.68 12.74
C VAL A 158 -18.80 0.12 11.81
N GLN A 159 -19.32 0.97 10.90
CA GLN A 159 -20.27 0.57 9.85
C GLN A 159 -19.60 0.50 8.47
N VAL A 160 -18.35 0.92 8.35
CA VAL A 160 -17.57 0.83 7.10
C VAL A 160 -16.93 -0.54 6.98
N PRO A 161 -16.68 -1.03 5.76
CA PRO A 161 -15.99 -2.30 5.53
C PRO A 161 -14.61 -2.34 6.17
N VAL A 162 -14.23 -3.50 6.72
CA VAL A 162 -12.94 -3.71 7.39
C VAL A 162 -12.19 -4.88 6.76
N THR A 163 -10.92 -4.70 6.51
CA THR A 163 -10.00 -5.73 6.00
C THR A 163 -8.63 -5.64 6.64
N THR A 164 -7.71 -6.47 6.19
CA THR A 164 -6.25 -6.32 6.35
C THR A 164 -5.58 -6.30 4.98
N GLY A 165 -4.37 -5.76 4.87
CA GLY A 165 -3.58 -5.82 3.64
C GLY A 165 -2.46 -6.84 3.78
N GLU A 166 -2.48 -7.90 2.97
CA GLU A 166 -1.46 -8.95 2.99
C GLU A 166 -1.02 -9.29 1.57
N ILE A 167 0.17 -9.88 1.43
CA ILE A 167 0.63 -10.43 0.17
C ILE A 167 -0.26 -11.60 -0.26
N TRP A 168 -0.39 -11.82 -1.56
CA TRP A 168 -1.37 -12.73 -2.14
C TRP A 168 -1.30 -14.17 -1.59
N HIS A 169 -0.10 -14.71 -1.37
CA HIS A 169 0.05 -16.08 -0.88
C HIS A 169 -0.39 -16.26 0.58
N VAL A 170 -0.26 -15.21 1.43
CA VAL A 170 -0.82 -15.26 2.79
C VAL A 170 -2.33 -15.49 2.77
N TRP A 171 -3.03 -14.89 1.79
CA TRP A 171 -4.48 -15.11 1.62
C TRP A 171 -4.82 -16.55 1.20
N ILE A 172 -4.00 -17.13 0.31
CA ILE A 172 -4.20 -18.52 -0.17
C ILE A 172 -3.94 -19.52 0.96
N GLU A 173 -2.86 -19.31 1.71
CA GLU A 173 -2.44 -20.19 2.80
C GLU A 173 -3.36 -20.11 4.03
N ASN A 174 -4.13 -19.03 4.16
CA ASN A 174 -4.96 -18.75 5.34
C ASN A 174 -6.42 -18.40 4.97
N PRO A 175 -7.21 -19.33 4.42
CA PRO A 175 -8.58 -19.06 3.98
C PRO A 175 -9.52 -18.57 5.10
N GLN A 176 -9.22 -18.88 6.37
CA GLN A 176 -9.93 -18.36 7.53
C GLN A 176 -9.79 -16.83 7.66
N LEU A 177 -8.68 -16.25 7.20
CA LEU A 177 -8.49 -14.80 7.18
C LEU A 177 -9.44 -14.13 6.19
N ALA A 178 -9.63 -14.73 5.01
CA ALA A 178 -10.57 -14.24 4.00
C ALA A 178 -12.02 -14.25 4.52
N SER A 179 -12.38 -15.22 5.36
CA SER A 179 -13.71 -15.30 5.99
C SER A 179 -13.93 -14.25 7.09
N ALA A 180 -12.88 -13.66 7.63
CA ALA A 180 -12.96 -12.70 8.73
C ALA A 180 -13.13 -11.24 8.28
N VAL A 181 -12.83 -10.92 7.02
CA VAL A 181 -12.83 -9.58 6.44
C VAL A 181 -14.08 -9.31 5.59
N ASP A 182 -14.32 -8.05 5.25
CA ASP A 182 -15.45 -7.67 4.39
C ASP A 182 -15.04 -7.62 2.91
N PHE A 183 -13.75 -7.51 2.62
CA PHE A 183 -13.17 -7.60 1.28
C PHE A 183 -11.69 -7.99 1.36
N ILE A 184 -11.14 -8.55 0.29
CA ILE A 184 -9.73 -8.94 0.23
C ILE A 184 -8.90 -7.76 -0.28
N ALA A 185 -7.83 -7.41 0.45
CA ALA A 185 -6.83 -6.46 0.01
C ALA A 185 -5.48 -7.16 -0.17
N ALA A 186 -5.30 -7.74 -1.36
CA ALA A 186 -4.08 -8.47 -1.71
C ALA A 186 -3.02 -7.54 -2.30
N HIS A 187 -1.78 -7.70 -1.82
CA HIS A 187 -0.61 -7.11 -2.46
C HIS A 187 -0.09 -8.11 -3.49
N ILE A 188 -0.12 -7.70 -4.76
CA ILE A 188 0.39 -8.46 -5.90
C ILE A 188 1.63 -7.73 -6.38
N LEU A 189 2.81 -8.33 -6.18
CA LEU A 189 4.10 -7.68 -6.37
C LEU A 189 4.99 -8.51 -7.31
N PRO A 190 4.58 -8.73 -8.57
CA PRO A 190 5.26 -9.63 -9.50
C PRO A 190 6.73 -9.27 -9.73
N TYR A 191 7.07 -7.98 -9.74
CA TYR A 191 8.45 -7.52 -9.84
C TYR A 191 9.36 -8.09 -8.75
N TRP A 192 8.89 -8.08 -7.48
CA TRP A 192 9.63 -8.60 -6.34
C TRP A 192 9.75 -10.12 -6.34
N GLU A 193 8.83 -10.79 -7.03
CA GLU A 193 8.79 -12.25 -7.18
C GLU A 193 9.56 -12.71 -8.43
N GLY A 194 10.16 -11.79 -9.19
CA GLY A 194 10.89 -12.09 -10.41
C GLY A 194 9.99 -12.59 -11.54
N ILE A 195 8.71 -12.31 -11.49
CA ILE A 195 7.73 -12.70 -12.52
C ILE A 195 7.85 -11.73 -13.69
N PRO A 196 8.10 -12.22 -14.93
CA PRO A 196 8.15 -11.36 -16.11
C PRO A 196 6.78 -10.73 -16.39
N GLU A 197 6.80 -9.49 -16.89
CA GLU A 197 5.60 -8.70 -17.18
C GLU A 197 4.50 -9.48 -17.94
N LYS A 198 4.89 -10.32 -18.89
CA LYS A 198 3.99 -11.16 -19.70
C LYS A 198 3.19 -12.19 -18.90
N ALA A 199 3.68 -12.59 -17.74
CA ALA A 199 3.06 -13.61 -16.88
C ALA A 199 2.28 -13.02 -15.71
N VAL A 200 2.13 -11.69 -15.65
CA VAL A 200 1.45 -11.01 -14.54
C VAL A 200 -0.08 -11.12 -14.65
N VAL A 201 -0.61 -11.35 -15.84
CA VAL A 201 -2.06 -11.30 -16.14
C VAL A 201 -2.61 -12.68 -16.53
N ASP A 202 -1.76 -13.69 -16.68
CA ASP A 202 -2.13 -15.07 -16.95
C ASP A 202 -2.31 -15.85 -15.65
#